data_b821cdc818a49b3749cd80f19c81e9df
#
_entry.id   b821cdc818a49b3749cd80f19c81e9df
#
_cell.length_a   1.000
_cell.length_b   1.000
_cell.length_c   1.000
_cell.angle_alpha   90.00
_cell.angle_beta   90.00
_cell.angle_gamma   90.00
#
_symmetry.space_group_name_H-M   'P 1'
#
loop_
_entity.id
_entity.type
_entity.pdbx_description
1 polymer ?
#
loop_
_entity_poly.entity_id
_entity_poly.type
_entity_poly.pdbx_seq_one_letter_code
_entity_poly.pdbx_strand_id
1 'polypeptide(L)'
;VDALAVQRQMIRRTIREHLEKEKVLRPKGIKVLSLFFIDAVERYRQYDADGNPVKGDYARIFEEEYKRAAKLPAFQSLFTEVDLAHAAEDVHNGYFSIDKKGGWSDTAENNAGNRDNAERAYSLIMKDKEKLLAFDTPLKFIFSHSALKEGWDNPNVFQICTLREMGTERERRQTIGRGLRLCVDQDGQRVRGFEVNRLTVIATESYEQFAENLQKEIEADTG
;
A
#
# COMPACT_ATOMS: atom_id res chain seq x y z
N VAL A 1 -21.87 14.35 1.25
CA VAL A 1 -21.29 13.02 1.58
C VAL A 1 -20.08 13.24 2.48
N ASP A 2 -20.03 12.54 3.61
CA ASP A 2 -18.86 12.61 4.50
C ASP A 2 -17.62 12.05 3.77
N ALA A 3 -16.59 12.88 3.62
CA ALA A 3 -15.36 12.50 2.92
C ALA A 3 -14.70 11.27 3.56
N LEU A 4 -14.75 11.15 4.89
CA LEU A 4 -14.20 10.01 5.61
C LEU A 4 -14.96 8.70 5.33
N ALA A 5 -16.27 8.78 5.09
CA ALA A 5 -17.08 7.62 4.71
C ALA A 5 -16.70 7.08 3.33
N VAL A 6 -16.42 7.96 2.37
CA VAL A 6 -15.92 7.58 1.03
C VAL A 6 -14.56 6.91 1.15
N GLN A 7 -13.64 7.51 1.88
CA GLN A 7 -12.30 6.96 2.09
C GLN A 7 -12.32 5.61 2.80
N ARG A 8 -13.23 5.41 3.77
CA ARG A 8 -13.47 4.10 4.38
C ARG A 8 -13.89 3.05 3.34
N GLN A 9 -14.77 3.39 2.41
CA GLN A 9 -15.19 2.46 1.35
C GLN A 9 -14.01 2.13 0.42
N MET A 10 -13.18 3.11 0.08
CA MET A 10 -12.00 2.90 -0.76
C MET A 10 -10.98 1.99 -0.07
N ILE A 11 -10.71 2.21 1.22
CA ILE A 11 -9.82 1.34 2.03
C ILE A 11 -10.40 -0.08 2.09
N ARG A 12 -11.67 -0.23 2.40
CA ARG A 12 -12.37 -1.52 2.43
C ARG A 12 -12.28 -2.26 1.09
N ARG A 13 -12.50 -1.55 -0.01
CA ARG A 13 -12.40 -2.14 -1.35
C ARG A 13 -10.98 -2.61 -1.64
N THR A 14 -9.99 -1.80 -1.33
CA THR A 14 -8.57 -2.14 -1.53
C THR A 14 -8.17 -3.38 -0.74
N ILE A 15 -8.60 -3.48 0.53
CA ILE A 15 -8.34 -4.66 1.35
C ILE A 15 -8.96 -5.91 0.73
N ARG A 16 -10.19 -5.84 0.27
CA ARG A 16 -10.87 -6.97 -0.37
C ARG A 16 -10.17 -7.41 -1.65
N GLU A 17 -9.85 -6.48 -2.53
CA GLU A 17 -9.11 -6.77 -3.78
C GLU A 17 -7.74 -7.41 -3.47
N HIS A 18 -7.05 -6.92 -2.44
CA HIS A 18 -5.80 -7.50 -1.98
C HIS A 18 -5.98 -8.95 -1.52
N LEU A 19 -6.93 -9.21 -0.64
CA LEU A 19 -7.17 -10.56 -0.10
C LEU A 19 -7.65 -11.55 -1.17
N GLU A 20 -8.50 -11.13 -2.10
CA GLU A 20 -8.88 -11.95 -3.25
C GLU A 20 -7.65 -12.32 -4.11
N LYS A 21 -6.79 -11.35 -4.36
CA LYS A 21 -5.55 -11.58 -5.10
C LYS A 21 -4.59 -12.48 -4.33
N GLU A 22 -4.43 -12.25 -3.05
CA GLU A 22 -3.57 -13.07 -2.18
C GLU A 22 -4.00 -14.54 -2.17
N LYS A 23 -5.31 -14.81 -2.09
CA LYS A 23 -5.85 -16.19 -2.20
C LYS A 23 -5.40 -16.92 -3.45
N VAL A 24 -5.38 -16.22 -4.58
CA VAL A 24 -5.02 -16.80 -5.90
C VAL A 24 -3.52 -16.89 -6.07
N LEU A 25 -2.76 -15.88 -5.63
CA LEU A 25 -1.34 -15.76 -5.93
C LEU A 25 -0.41 -16.38 -4.89
N ARG A 26 -0.82 -16.41 -3.61
CA ARG A 26 -0.02 -17.05 -2.55
C ARG A 26 0.31 -18.52 -2.82
N PRO A 27 -0.63 -19.37 -3.29
CA PRO A 27 -0.30 -20.74 -3.69
C PRO A 27 0.69 -20.84 -4.85
N LYS A 28 0.83 -19.79 -5.65
CA LYS A 28 1.81 -19.67 -6.73
C LYS A 28 3.16 -19.11 -6.29
N GLY A 29 3.37 -18.93 -4.99
CA GLY A 29 4.59 -18.34 -4.44
C GLY A 29 4.72 -16.84 -4.65
N ILE A 30 3.63 -16.10 -4.88
CA ILE A 30 3.65 -14.67 -5.18
C ILE A 30 3.03 -13.90 -4.03
N LYS A 31 3.81 -13.02 -3.40
CA LYS A 31 3.33 -12.09 -2.37
C LYS A 31 2.67 -10.89 -3.02
N VAL A 32 1.54 -10.47 -2.47
CA VAL A 32 0.77 -9.29 -2.91
C VAL A 32 1.11 -8.09 -2.05
N LEU A 33 1.35 -6.94 -2.67
CA LEU A 33 1.51 -5.64 -2.03
C LEU A 33 0.44 -4.67 -2.51
N SER A 34 0.00 -3.77 -1.63
CA SER A 34 -0.91 -2.67 -1.94
C SER A 34 -0.35 -1.34 -1.49
N LEU A 35 -0.53 -0.29 -2.31
CA LEU A 35 -0.13 1.07 -2.00
C LEU A 35 -1.35 1.95 -1.75
N PHE A 36 -1.26 2.78 -0.71
CA PHE A 36 -2.20 3.85 -0.44
C PHE A 36 -1.49 5.20 -0.56
N PHE A 37 -1.98 6.07 -1.43
CA PHE A 37 -1.54 7.46 -1.49
C PHE A 37 -2.51 8.34 -0.72
N ILE A 38 -2.01 9.02 0.32
CA ILE A 38 -2.81 9.80 1.27
C ILE A 38 -2.63 11.31 1.07
N ASP A 39 -3.62 12.07 1.48
CA ASP A 39 -3.68 13.53 1.38
C ASP A 39 -2.84 14.23 2.45
N ALA A 40 -2.75 13.68 3.66
CA ALA A 40 -2.00 14.24 4.76
C ALA A 40 -1.48 13.14 5.70
N VAL A 41 -0.27 13.31 6.19
CA VAL A 41 0.41 12.32 7.04
C VAL A 41 -0.31 12.10 8.36
N GLU A 42 -0.84 13.17 8.94
CA GLU A 42 -1.60 13.12 10.20
C GLU A 42 -2.89 12.29 10.09
N ARG A 43 -3.39 12.02 8.89
CA ARG A 43 -4.48 11.09 8.65
C ARG A 43 -4.09 9.63 8.92
N TYR A 44 -2.80 9.33 8.81
CA TYR A 44 -2.28 8.00 9.09
C TYR A 44 -1.58 7.91 10.44
N ARG A 45 -0.71 8.90 10.77
CA ARG A 45 0.09 8.95 11.99
C ARG A 45 0.07 10.35 12.60
N GLN A 46 -0.21 10.41 13.87
CA GLN A 46 -0.13 11.61 14.70
C GLN A 46 0.86 11.38 15.85
N TYR A 47 1.18 12.43 16.60
CA TYR A 47 1.99 12.34 17.79
C TYR A 47 1.26 13.02 18.95
N ASP A 48 1.28 12.40 20.13
CA ASP A 48 0.74 12.98 21.35
C ASP A 48 1.67 14.07 21.92
N ALA A 49 1.28 14.66 23.06
CA ALA A 49 2.06 15.70 23.72
C ALA A 49 3.45 15.22 24.18
N ASP A 50 3.62 13.92 24.39
CA ASP A 50 4.88 13.30 24.80
C ASP A 50 5.71 12.81 23.61
N GLY A 51 5.22 13.03 22.37
CA GLY A 51 5.89 12.64 21.14
C GLY A 51 5.73 11.14 20.77
N ASN A 52 4.80 10.43 21.40
CA ASN A 52 4.52 9.05 21.03
C ASN A 52 3.61 8.97 19.80
N PRO A 53 3.83 8.00 18.90
CA PRO A 53 2.99 7.84 17.73
C PRO A 53 1.57 7.41 18.11
N VAL A 54 0.58 8.09 17.53
CA VAL A 54 -0.84 7.79 17.67
C VAL A 54 -1.40 7.52 16.28
N LYS A 55 -2.24 6.49 16.17
CA LYS A 55 -2.88 6.15 14.89
C LYS A 55 -3.82 7.25 14.43
N GLY A 56 -3.63 7.74 13.22
CA GLY A 56 -4.58 8.62 12.55
C GLY A 56 -5.82 7.87 12.05
N ASP A 57 -6.75 8.59 11.44
CA ASP A 57 -8.02 8.03 10.98
C ASP A 57 -7.85 6.89 9.98
N TYR A 58 -6.94 7.04 9.02
CA TYR A 58 -6.72 6.00 8.01
C TYR A 58 -6.14 4.71 8.57
N ALA A 59 -5.22 4.80 9.54
CA ALA A 59 -4.67 3.62 10.20
C ALA A 59 -5.75 2.88 11.00
N ARG A 60 -6.58 3.61 11.76
CA ARG A 60 -7.70 3.03 12.50
C ARG A 60 -8.73 2.38 11.59
N ILE A 61 -9.15 3.09 10.53
CA ILE A 61 -10.09 2.56 9.54
C ILE A 61 -9.53 1.31 8.87
N PHE A 62 -8.25 1.34 8.48
CA PHE A 62 -7.60 0.20 7.86
C PHE A 62 -7.67 -1.04 8.76
N GLU A 63 -7.26 -0.93 10.01
CA GLU A 63 -7.25 -2.06 10.95
C GLU A 63 -8.66 -2.59 11.23
N GLU A 64 -9.66 -1.71 11.37
CA GLU A 64 -11.06 -2.11 11.53
C GLU A 64 -11.56 -2.89 10.31
N GLU A 65 -11.33 -2.36 9.11
CA GLU A 65 -11.79 -2.99 7.87
C GLU A 65 -11.00 -4.28 7.55
N TYR A 66 -9.72 -4.33 7.88
CA TYR A 66 -8.92 -5.54 7.74
C TYR A 66 -9.40 -6.67 8.66
N LYS A 67 -9.62 -6.37 9.94
CA LYS A 67 -10.20 -7.32 10.91
C LYS A 67 -11.60 -7.78 10.48
N ARG A 68 -12.41 -6.90 9.92
CA ARG A 68 -13.73 -7.24 9.39
C ARG A 68 -13.64 -8.17 8.18
N ALA A 69 -12.77 -7.86 7.23
CA ALA A 69 -12.57 -8.67 6.03
C ALA A 69 -12.00 -10.06 6.37
N ALA A 70 -11.07 -10.15 7.32
CA ALA A 70 -10.47 -11.40 7.76
C ALA A 70 -11.49 -12.40 8.37
N LYS A 71 -12.60 -11.89 8.92
CA LYS A 71 -13.70 -12.71 9.45
C LYS A 71 -14.64 -13.26 8.39
N LEU A 72 -14.53 -12.80 7.14
CA LEU A 72 -15.38 -13.28 6.06
C LEU A 72 -15.02 -14.72 5.68
N PRO A 73 -16.00 -15.60 5.48
CA PRO A 73 -15.76 -17.01 5.10
C PRO A 73 -14.85 -17.13 3.86
N ALA A 74 -14.97 -16.18 2.92
CA ALA A 74 -14.18 -16.16 1.70
C ALA A 74 -12.67 -16.07 1.92
N PHE A 75 -12.22 -15.55 3.09
CA PHE A 75 -10.81 -15.29 3.40
C PHE A 75 -10.27 -16.12 4.56
N GLN A 76 -11.09 -16.97 5.19
CA GLN A 76 -10.68 -17.76 6.37
C GLN A 76 -9.40 -18.56 6.12
N SER A 77 -9.19 -19.08 4.92
CA SER A 77 -7.99 -19.87 4.58
C SER A 77 -6.69 -19.05 4.67
N LEU A 78 -6.75 -17.73 4.66
CA LEU A 78 -5.59 -16.84 4.80
C LEU A 78 -5.22 -16.56 6.27
N PHE A 79 -6.11 -16.90 7.23
CA PHE A 79 -6.01 -16.46 8.63
C PHE A 79 -6.14 -17.60 9.66
N THR A 80 -5.99 -18.85 9.27
CA THR A 80 -6.29 -20.03 10.11
C THR A 80 -5.43 -20.16 11.37
N GLU A 81 -4.27 -19.48 11.45
CA GLU A 81 -3.32 -19.63 12.57
C GLU A 81 -2.83 -18.25 13.12
N VAL A 82 -3.52 -17.15 12.80
CA VAL A 82 -3.02 -15.81 13.08
C VAL A 82 -3.85 -15.12 14.16
N ASP A 83 -3.18 -14.55 15.14
CA ASP A 83 -3.76 -13.54 16.02
C ASP A 83 -4.11 -12.29 15.21
N LEU A 84 -5.41 -12.11 14.93
CA LEU A 84 -5.92 -11.03 14.07
C LEU A 84 -5.63 -9.63 14.61
N ALA A 85 -5.43 -9.47 15.90
CA ALA A 85 -5.11 -8.15 16.46
C ALA A 85 -3.70 -7.71 16.08
N HIS A 86 -2.71 -8.57 16.30
CA HIS A 86 -1.31 -8.31 15.91
C HIS A 86 -1.17 -8.26 14.38
N ALA A 87 -1.80 -9.17 13.67
CA ALA A 87 -1.73 -9.20 12.21
C ALA A 87 -2.22 -7.89 11.57
N ALA A 88 -3.27 -7.28 12.09
CA ALA A 88 -3.78 -6.02 11.56
C ALA A 88 -2.79 -4.86 11.73
N GLU A 89 -2.00 -4.84 12.79
CA GLU A 89 -0.97 -3.82 13.03
C GLU A 89 0.31 -4.07 12.22
N ASP A 90 0.70 -5.33 12.06
CA ASP A 90 1.95 -5.70 11.42
C ASP A 90 1.90 -5.64 9.88
N VAL A 91 0.69 -5.74 9.29
CA VAL A 91 0.55 -5.83 7.83
C VAL A 91 0.59 -4.47 7.12
N HIS A 92 0.57 -3.35 7.84
CA HIS A 92 0.64 -2.03 7.24
C HIS A 92 1.68 -1.12 7.90
N ASN A 93 2.24 -0.20 7.13
CA ASN A 93 3.11 0.85 7.64
C ASN A 93 3.07 2.08 6.72
N GLY A 94 3.46 3.23 7.27
CA GLY A 94 3.60 4.49 6.55
C GLY A 94 5.05 4.71 6.12
N TYR A 95 5.24 5.11 4.86
CA TYR A 95 6.49 5.61 4.34
C TYR A 95 6.34 7.08 3.93
N PHE A 96 7.00 7.97 4.67
CA PHE A 96 6.89 9.42 4.54
C PHE A 96 8.25 10.07 4.30
N SER A 97 8.25 11.31 3.83
CA SER A 97 9.48 12.03 3.48
C SER A 97 10.36 12.29 4.69
N ILE A 98 11.66 12.19 4.46
CA ILE A 98 12.67 12.79 5.32
C ILE A 98 12.78 14.26 4.91
N ASP A 99 12.78 15.20 5.85
CA ASP A 99 12.97 16.61 5.55
C ASP A 99 14.37 16.89 4.98
N LYS A 100 14.57 18.10 4.41
CA LYS A 100 15.86 18.52 3.83
C LYS A 100 17.02 18.57 4.82
N LYS A 101 16.74 18.45 6.13
CA LYS A 101 17.74 18.46 7.23
C LYS A 101 18.07 17.03 7.70
N GLY A 102 17.54 15.98 7.03
CA GLY A 102 17.77 14.60 7.41
C GLY A 102 16.93 14.12 8.60
N GLY A 103 16.02 14.96 9.10
CA GLY A 103 15.00 14.58 10.07
C GLY A 103 13.78 13.96 9.36
N TRP A 104 13.16 12.97 9.99
CA TRP A 104 11.86 12.50 9.56
C TRP A 104 10.86 13.64 9.80
N SER A 105 10.24 14.18 8.74
CA SER A 105 9.29 15.30 8.88
C SER A 105 8.09 14.97 9.77
N ASP A 106 7.98 13.71 10.17
CA ASP A 106 6.91 13.12 10.96
C ASP A 106 7.36 12.60 12.33
N THR A 107 8.62 12.76 12.70
CA THR A 107 9.08 12.34 14.03
C THR A 107 9.35 13.57 14.89
N ALA A 108 8.58 13.73 15.96
CA ALA A 108 9.01 14.56 17.07
C ALA A 108 10.41 14.09 17.53
N GLU A 109 11.36 14.99 17.60
CA GLU A 109 12.80 14.73 17.75
C GLU A 109 13.22 13.92 19.02
N ASN A 110 12.27 13.52 19.87
CA ASN A 110 12.56 13.12 21.25
C ASN A 110 12.35 11.64 21.58
N ASN A 111 12.08 10.75 20.62
CA ASN A 111 11.83 9.34 20.99
C ASN A 111 12.63 8.35 20.12
N ALA A 112 13.70 7.76 20.69
CA ALA A 112 14.61 6.83 20.02
C ALA A 112 13.88 5.60 19.43
N GLY A 113 12.85 5.09 20.12
CA GLY A 113 12.07 3.93 19.65
C GLY A 113 11.25 4.21 18.39
N ASN A 114 10.78 5.44 18.21
CA ASN A 114 10.02 5.86 17.03
C ASN A 114 10.92 6.01 15.80
N ARG A 115 12.16 6.46 15.99
CA ARG A 115 13.18 6.51 14.96
C ARG A 115 13.51 5.12 14.44
N ASP A 116 13.75 4.16 15.33
CA ASP A 116 14.08 2.78 14.96
C ASP A 116 12.98 2.14 14.11
N ASN A 117 11.70 2.34 14.46
CA ASN A 117 10.58 1.79 13.70
C ASN A 117 10.45 2.46 12.31
N ALA A 118 10.62 3.77 12.22
CA ALA A 118 10.59 4.50 10.96
C ALA A 118 11.79 4.11 10.06
N GLU A 119 12.99 3.96 10.63
CA GLU A 119 14.17 3.50 9.90
C GLU A 119 14.05 2.06 9.41
N ARG A 120 13.45 1.17 10.22
CA ARG A 120 13.17 -0.22 9.79
C ARG A 120 12.20 -0.26 8.63
N ALA A 121 11.08 0.49 8.71
CA ALA A 121 10.13 0.59 7.61
C ALA A 121 10.77 1.19 6.35
N TYR A 122 11.58 2.23 6.50
CA TYR A 122 12.35 2.82 5.40
C TYR A 122 13.28 1.80 4.76
N SER A 123 14.10 1.12 5.56
CA SER A 123 15.04 0.12 5.06
C SER A 123 14.32 -1.01 4.33
N LEU A 124 13.24 -1.53 4.90
CA LEU A 124 12.46 -2.61 4.30
C LEU A 124 11.83 -2.19 2.96
N ILE A 125 11.21 -1.01 2.90
CA ILE A 125 10.51 -0.54 1.70
C ILE A 125 11.50 -0.11 0.61
N MET A 126 12.60 0.56 0.97
CA MET A 126 13.49 1.21 0.01
C MET A 126 14.73 0.41 -0.35
N LYS A 127 15.32 -0.31 0.61
CA LYS A 127 16.60 -1.00 0.44
C LYS A 127 16.44 -2.50 0.28
N ASP A 128 15.60 -3.12 1.11
CA ASP A 128 15.47 -4.57 1.20
C ASP A 128 14.22 -5.07 0.45
N LYS A 129 14.11 -4.71 -0.83
CA LYS A 129 12.94 -5.05 -1.65
C LYS A 129 12.66 -6.55 -1.71
N GLU A 130 13.70 -7.38 -1.72
CA GLU A 130 13.57 -8.84 -1.70
C GLU A 130 12.97 -9.33 -0.37
N LYS A 131 13.43 -8.78 0.75
CA LYS A 131 12.88 -9.09 2.07
C LYS A 131 11.42 -8.66 2.19
N LEU A 132 11.06 -7.52 1.61
CA LEU A 132 9.66 -7.08 1.56
C LEU A 132 8.77 -8.09 0.83
N LEU A 133 9.30 -8.78 -0.18
CA LEU A 133 8.58 -9.78 -0.99
C LEU A 133 8.53 -11.17 -0.35
N ALA A 134 9.30 -11.44 0.70
CA ALA A 134 9.27 -12.71 1.41
C ALA A 134 7.96 -12.88 2.20
N PHE A 135 7.43 -14.09 2.25
CA PHE A 135 6.17 -14.39 2.97
C PHE A 135 6.29 -14.26 4.49
N ASP A 136 7.48 -14.42 5.06
CA ASP A 136 7.74 -14.25 6.49
C ASP A 136 7.77 -12.78 6.93
N THR A 137 7.83 -11.84 5.99
CA THR A 137 7.69 -10.42 6.26
C THR A 137 6.20 -10.04 6.23
N PRO A 138 5.61 -9.61 7.37
CA PRO A 138 4.17 -9.38 7.44
C PRO A 138 3.68 -8.16 6.66
N LEU A 139 4.52 -7.12 6.46
CA LEU A 139 4.15 -5.89 5.77
C LEU A 139 3.65 -6.17 4.34
N LYS A 140 2.43 -5.73 4.03
CA LYS A 140 1.74 -5.90 2.74
C LYS A 140 1.11 -4.61 2.21
N PHE A 141 0.76 -3.69 3.11
CA PHE A 141 0.07 -2.44 2.79
C PHE A 141 0.95 -1.26 3.17
N ILE A 142 1.26 -0.42 2.19
CA ILE A 142 2.15 0.73 2.37
C ILE A 142 1.36 2.01 2.16
N PHE A 143 1.35 2.88 3.17
CA PHE A 143 0.78 4.22 3.09
C PHE A 143 1.89 5.22 2.76
N SER A 144 1.66 6.10 1.79
CA SER A 144 2.62 7.13 1.39
C SER A 144 1.91 8.42 1.03
N HIS A 145 2.51 9.55 1.37
CA HIS A 145 2.04 10.88 0.97
C HIS A 145 2.73 11.33 -0.32
N SER A 146 4.00 11.64 -0.27
CA SER A 146 4.79 12.12 -1.41
C SER A 146 6.17 11.49 -1.49
N ALA A 147 6.47 10.60 -0.56
CA ALA A 147 7.83 10.19 -0.26
C ALA A 147 8.37 9.06 -1.12
N LEU A 148 7.51 8.33 -1.81
CA LEU A 148 8.02 7.33 -2.74
C LEU A 148 8.74 8.06 -3.88
N LYS A 149 10.08 8.00 -3.83
CA LYS A 149 10.97 8.68 -4.77
C LYS A 149 10.62 8.31 -6.20
N GLU A 150 10.82 9.25 -7.09
CA GLU A 150 10.78 9.00 -8.53
C GLU A 150 11.67 7.78 -8.84
N GLY A 151 11.10 6.80 -9.57
CA GLY A 151 11.79 5.54 -9.86
C GLY A 151 11.65 4.44 -8.80
N TRP A 152 11.01 4.66 -7.63
CA TRP A 152 10.66 3.55 -6.76
C TRP A 152 9.54 2.73 -7.37
N ASP A 153 9.76 1.46 -7.48
CA ASP A 153 8.80 0.45 -7.90
C ASP A 153 9.00 -0.84 -7.13
N ASN A 154 7.96 -1.66 -7.08
CA ASN A 154 8.06 -3.04 -6.62
C ASN A 154 7.25 -3.91 -7.57
N PRO A 155 7.81 -5.03 -8.04
CA PRO A 155 7.15 -5.89 -9.03
C PRO A 155 5.82 -6.47 -8.55
N ASN A 156 5.61 -6.58 -7.23
CA ASN A 156 4.44 -7.21 -6.64
C ASN A 156 3.41 -6.21 -6.10
N VAL A 157 3.40 -4.99 -6.59
CA VAL A 157 2.31 -4.03 -6.34
C VAL A 157 1.14 -4.37 -7.28
N PHE A 158 0.05 -4.86 -6.70
CA PHE A 158 -1.15 -5.27 -7.43
C PHE A 158 -2.36 -4.38 -7.21
N GLN A 159 -2.36 -3.56 -6.15
CA GLN A 159 -3.40 -2.57 -5.89
C GLN A 159 -2.77 -1.22 -5.57
N ILE A 160 -3.38 -0.17 -6.12
CA ILE A 160 -3.08 1.22 -5.79
C ILE A 160 -4.39 1.90 -5.43
N CYS A 161 -4.45 2.47 -4.23
CA CYS A 161 -5.57 3.27 -3.74
C CYS A 161 -5.14 4.72 -3.58
N THR A 162 -5.83 5.65 -4.22
CA THR A 162 -5.57 7.08 -4.09
C THR A 162 -6.63 7.72 -3.20
N LEU A 163 -6.30 7.91 -1.92
CA LEU A 163 -7.16 8.58 -0.94
C LEU A 163 -7.10 10.11 -1.05
N ARG A 164 -6.27 10.61 -1.95
CA ARG A 164 -6.15 12.03 -2.31
C ARG A 164 -6.48 12.24 -3.78
N GLU A 165 -6.91 13.43 -4.12
CA GLU A 165 -7.02 13.83 -5.51
C GLU A 165 -5.63 14.09 -6.10
N MET A 166 -5.43 13.59 -7.32
CA MET A 166 -4.21 13.85 -8.09
C MET A 166 -4.50 14.89 -9.17
N GLY A 167 -3.86 16.05 -9.04
CA GLY A 167 -4.19 17.23 -9.85
C GLY A 167 -3.69 17.16 -11.28
N THR A 168 -2.61 16.42 -11.58
CA THR A 168 -1.98 16.42 -12.89
C THR A 168 -1.93 15.03 -13.52
N GLU A 169 -1.99 14.99 -14.85
CA GLU A 169 -1.82 13.77 -15.63
C GLU A 169 -0.46 13.11 -15.38
N ARG A 170 0.60 13.89 -15.29
CA ARG A 170 1.95 13.40 -14.96
C ARG A 170 1.98 12.66 -13.63
N GLU A 171 1.34 13.21 -12.61
CA GLU A 171 1.27 12.58 -11.28
C GLU A 171 0.51 11.26 -11.32
N ARG A 172 -0.60 11.21 -12.07
CA ARG A 172 -1.40 9.99 -12.27
C ARG A 172 -0.60 8.91 -12.98
N ARG A 173 0.10 9.25 -14.06
CA ARG A 173 0.98 8.32 -14.81
C ARG A 173 2.09 7.74 -13.92
N GLN A 174 2.76 8.61 -13.16
CA GLN A 174 3.82 8.18 -12.24
C GLN A 174 3.29 7.25 -11.14
N THR A 175 2.09 7.50 -10.64
CA THR A 175 1.44 6.67 -9.61
C THR A 175 1.09 5.28 -10.15
N ILE A 176 0.43 5.18 -11.29
CA ILE A 176 0.10 3.90 -11.93
C ILE A 176 1.37 3.14 -12.31
N GLY A 177 2.37 3.82 -12.84
CA GLY A 177 3.65 3.22 -13.26
C GLY A 177 4.38 2.43 -12.16
N ARG A 178 4.06 2.69 -10.90
CA ARG A 178 4.63 1.94 -9.77
C ARG A 178 4.14 0.50 -9.66
N GLY A 179 2.95 0.22 -10.20
CA GLY A 179 2.37 -1.14 -10.24
C GLY A 179 2.48 -1.85 -11.59
N LEU A 180 3.04 -1.20 -12.61
CA LEU A 180 3.16 -1.77 -13.95
C LEU A 180 4.49 -2.52 -14.12
N ARG A 181 4.69 -3.59 -13.35
CA ARG A 181 5.86 -4.47 -13.44
C ARG A 181 5.41 -5.93 -13.45
N LEU A 182 6.16 -6.77 -14.16
CA LEU A 182 5.97 -8.22 -14.03
C LEU A 182 6.32 -8.64 -12.61
N CYS A 183 5.40 -9.36 -11.98
CA CYS A 183 5.60 -9.85 -10.62
C CYS A 183 6.69 -10.92 -10.55
N VAL A 184 7.19 -11.15 -9.35
CA VAL A 184 8.18 -12.20 -9.05
C VAL A 184 7.62 -13.13 -7.97
N ASP A 185 8.02 -14.39 -8.03
CA ASP A 185 7.75 -15.39 -7.01
C ASP A 185 8.77 -15.36 -5.86
N GLN A 186 8.70 -16.31 -4.94
CA GLN A 186 9.61 -16.41 -3.80
C GLN A 186 11.05 -16.76 -4.19
N ASP A 187 11.27 -17.29 -5.39
CA ASP A 187 12.60 -17.57 -5.94
C ASP A 187 13.17 -16.39 -6.77
N GLY A 188 12.44 -15.27 -6.80
CA GLY A 188 12.81 -14.07 -7.57
C GLY A 188 12.59 -14.21 -9.07
N GLN A 189 11.87 -15.26 -9.51
CA GLN A 189 11.58 -15.49 -10.93
C GLN A 189 10.40 -14.65 -11.39
N ARG A 190 10.53 -14.03 -12.55
CA ARG A 190 9.44 -13.25 -13.16
C ARG A 190 8.33 -14.16 -13.66
N VAL A 191 7.10 -13.88 -13.20
CA VAL A 191 5.91 -14.64 -13.61
C VAL A 191 5.14 -13.82 -14.63
N ARG A 192 4.86 -14.42 -15.78
CA ARG A 192 4.12 -13.81 -16.89
C ARG A 192 2.66 -14.25 -16.88
N GLY A 193 1.82 -13.55 -17.61
CA GLY A 193 0.41 -13.84 -17.81
C GLY A 193 -0.50 -12.74 -17.29
N PHE A 194 -1.59 -12.48 -18.03
CA PHE A 194 -2.58 -11.46 -17.66
C PHE A 194 -3.40 -11.85 -16.43
N GLU A 195 -3.59 -13.14 -16.21
CA GLU A 195 -4.30 -13.67 -15.04
C GLU A 195 -3.55 -13.40 -13.74
N VAL A 196 -2.22 -13.20 -13.82
CA VAL A 196 -1.35 -12.90 -12.69
C VAL A 196 -1.07 -11.38 -12.58
N ASN A 197 -0.59 -10.79 -13.68
CA ASN A 197 -0.11 -9.40 -13.71
C ASN A 197 -1.24 -8.40 -13.99
N ARG A 198 -2.16 -8.30 -13.05
CA ARG A 198 -3.31 -7.39 -13.14
C ARG A 198 -3.26 -6.36 -12.02
N LEU A 199 -3.09 -5.09 -12.38
CA LEU A 199 -3.13 -3.96 -11.45
C LEU A 199 -4.58 -3.49 -11.27
N THR A 200 -5.01 -3.34 -10.02
CA THR A 200 -6.29 -2.72 -9.65
C THR A 200 -6.03 -1.32 -9.09
N VAL A 201 -6.68 -0.32 -9.66
CA VAL A 201 -6.63 1.07 -9.16
C VAL A 201 -7.98 1.43 -8.54
N ILE A 202 -7.95 1.86 -7.29
CA ILE A 202 -9.12 2.37 -6.56
C ILE A 202 -8.93 3.87 -6.40
N ALA A 203 -9.83 4.64 -7.01
CA ALA A 203 -9.72 6.09 -7.09
C ALA A 203 -11.10 6.76 -7.15
N THR A 204 -11.12 8.08 -7.16
CA THR A 204 -12.31 8.88 -7.44
C THR A 204 -12.69 8.80 -8.92
N GLU A 205 -13.92 9.19 -9.28
CA GLU A 205 -14.44 9.14 -10.66
C GLU A 205 -13.52 9.86 -11.68
N SER A 206 -12.91 10.97 -11.28
CA SER A 206 -11.97 11.71 -12.15
C SER A 206 -10.73 10.91 -12.55
N TYR A 207 -10.41 9.90 -11.75
CA TYR A 207 -9.28 9.02 -12.02
C TYR A 207 -9.63 7.87 -12.98
N GLU A 208 -10.86 7.43 -12.96
CA GLU A 208 -11.36 6.35 -13.83
C GLU A 208 -11.20 6.72 -15.30
N GLN A 209 -11.66 7.91 -15.70
CA GLN A 209 -11.51 8.40 -17.07
C GLN A 209 -10.05 8.47 -17.52
N PHE A 210 -9.15 8.87 -16.62
CA PHE A 210 -7.73 8.89 -16.92
C PHE A 210 -7.17 7.47 -17.10
N ALA A 211 -7.53 6.52 -16.24
CA ALA A 211 -7.07 5.14 -16.34
C ALA A 211 -7.52 4.47 -17.65
N GLU A 212 -8.77 4.70 -18.08
CA GLU A 212 -9.28 4.23 -19.36
C GLU A 212 -8.50 4.82 -20.56
N ASN A 213 -8.23 6.11 -20.54
CA ASN A 213 -7.46 6.76 -21.60
C ASN A 213 -6.03 6.23 -21.67
N LEU A 214 -5.37 6.05 -20.53
CA LEU A 214 -4.02 5.48 -20.46
C LEU A 214 -3.99 4.04 -20.99
N GLN A 215 -5.00 3.23 -20.66
CA GLN A 215 -5.10 1.86 -21.16
C GLN A 215 -5.24 1.84 -22.68
N LYS A 216 -6.08 2.69 -23.24
CA LYS A 216 -6.24 2.83 -24.71
C LYS A 216 -4.95 3.22 -25.41
N GLU A 217 -4.18 4.15 -24.82
CA GLU A 217 -2.87 4.53 -25.35
C GLU A 217 -1.89 3.36 -25.35
N ILE A 218 -1.78 2.62 -24.23
CA ILE A 218 -0.89 1.47 -24.12
C ILE A 218 -1.29 0.37 -25.13
N GLU A 219 -2.58 0.12 -25.31
CA GLU A 219 -3.09 -0.83 -26.29
C GLU A 219 -2.76 -0.39 -27.73
N ALA A 220 -2.85 0.91 -28.03
CA ALA A 220 -2.51 1.44 -29.35
C ALA A 220 -1.00 1.35 -29.65
N ASP A 221 -0.14 1.53 -28.63
CA ASP A 221 1.32 1.48 -28.78
C ASP A 221 1.88 0.05 -28.84
N THR A 222 1.13 -0.92 -28.26
CA THR A 222 1.58 -2.32 -28.22
C THR A 222 1.01 -3.20 -29.30
N GLY A 223 0.05 -2.70 -30.10
CA GLY A 223 -0.49 -3.35 -31.32
C GLY A 223 -1.40 -4.51 -31.03
#